data_c24434d47aa39a732738285ca7dfc0d1
#
_entry.id   c24434d47aa39a732738285ca7dfc0d1
#
_cell.length_a   1.000
_cell.length_b   1.000
_cell.length_c   1.000
_cell.angle_alpha   90.00
_cell.angle_beta   90.00
_cell.angle_gamma   90.00
#
_symmetry.space_group_name_H-M   'P 1'
#
loop_
_entity.id
_entity.type
_entity.pdbx_description
1 polymer ?
#
loop_
_entity_poly.entity_id
_entity_poly.type
_entity_poly.pdbx_seq_one_letter_code
_entity_poly.pdbx_strand_id
1 'polypeptide(L)'
;MEEELRRAAFGDSPDLPVRSAPASPDSRVRWLAAVVLGGQGHYAAAATVLDALRHDPDPVIASLALSTRASHHRQLGAHHLARGLDGAALARVPAAGGGDPDGIDAKGARADALLGLAADSLGAGRLAEARRLLAGVEATSWRSRVRRGWVTAEVELASDRAHAAVAPAEEAHEVAKGRKALRHELKSALVLGTSLVVRGTPDGSTRGAELVECELNHSARKALHPLVWPSALVLAGTAPATGAHVLEQAREALSCVLRRADPVSRRIALDSVWMPTWLLRSGEPPNADPQMNFLTD
;
A
#
# COMPACT_ATOMS: atom_id res chain seq x y z
N MET A 1 9.16 -9.76 21.39
CA MET A 1 9.44 -9.72 19.93
C MET A 1 8.17 -9.55 19.11
N GLU A 2 7.14 -10.43 19.22
CA GLU A 2 5.91 -10.28 18.43
C GLU A 2 5.22 -8.94 18.70
N GLU A 3 5.03 -8.55 19.96
CA GLU A 3 4.40 -7.28 20.33
C GLU A 3 5.13 -6.05 19.74
N GLU A 4 6.47 -6.07 19.78
CA GLU A 4 7.30 -5.01 19.20
C GLU A 4 7.12 -4.94 17.68
N LEU A 5 7.06 -6.09 17.01
CA LEU A 5 6.79 -6.15 15.57
C LEU A 5 5.36 -5.75 15.21
N ARG A 6 4.37 -6.06 16.06
CA ARG A 6 3.00 -5.53 15.88
C ARG A 6 2.98 -4.01 15.96
N ARG A 7 3.72 -3.42 16.90
CA ARG A 7 3.86 -1.95 16.98
C ARG A 7 4.54 -1.38 15.73
N ALA A 8 5.55 -2.08 15.18
CA ALA A 8 6.21 -1.66 13.95
C ALA A 8 5.33 -1.85 12.70
N ALA A 9 4.61 -2.96 12.59
CA ALA A 9 3.77 -3.25 11.44
C ALA A 9 2.46 -2.46 11.43
N PHE A 10 1.83 -2.31 12.61
CA PHE A 10 0.44 -1.89 12.79
C PHE A 10 0.23 -0.80 13.83
N GLY A 11 1.27 -0.31 14.48
CA GLY A 11 1.21 0.70 15.53
C GLY A 11 1.98 1.98 15.18
N ASP A 12 2.54 2.57 16.21
CA ASP A 12 3.14 3.91 16.20
C ASP A 12 4.61 3.98 15.78
N SER A 13 5.25 2.83 15.56
CA SER A 13 6.72 2.75 15.42
C SER A 13 7.17 2.03 14.14
N PRO A 14 6.70 2.47 12.93
CA PRO A 14 6.96 1.78 11.66
C PRO A 14 8.43 1.77 11.22
N ASP A 15 9.27 2.56 11.85
CA ASP A 15 10.71 2.69 11.62
C ASP A 15 11.57 1.76 12.49
N LEU A 16 10.96 0.94 13.35
CA LEU A 16 11.73 -0.01 14.16
C LEU A 16 12.47 -1.04 13.29
N PRO A 17 13.72 -1.38 13.64
CA PRO A 17 14.49 -2.38 12.92
C PRO A 17 14.01 -3.80 13.24
N VAL A 18 13.88 -4.65 12.22
CA VAL A 18 13.41 -6.04 12.40
C VAL A 18 14.48 -7.01 12.95
N ARG A 19 15.74 -6.57 13.02
CA ARG A 19 16.88 -7.33 13.60
C ARG A 19 16.88 -8.81 13.17
N SER A 20 16.87 -9.76 14.14
CA SER A 20 16.87 -11.21 13.90
C SER A 20 15.48 -11.81 13.65
N ALA A 21 14.41 -11.02 13.67
CA ALA A 21 13.04 -11.52 13.51
C ALA A 21 12.79 -12.29 12.20
N PRO A 22 13.42 -11.97 11.05
CA PRO A 22 13.29 -12.77 9.83
C PRO A 22 13.76 -14.22 9.96
N ALA A 23 14.64 -14.51 10.92
CA ALA A 23 15.15 -15.87 11.21
C ALA A 23 14.48 -16.54 12.41
N SER A 24 13.39 -15.97 12.94
CA SER A 24 12.63 -16.55 14.06
C SER A 24 12.06 -17.95 13.70
N PRO A 25 12.01 -18.89 14.65
CA PRO A 25 11.27 -20.14 14.44
C PRO A 25 9.76 -19.93 14.33
N ASP A 26 9.22 -18.84 14.91
CA ASP A 26 7.81 -18.47 14.85
C ASP A 26 7.46 -17.83 13.52
N SER A 27 6.58 -18.46 12.74
CA SER A 27 6.15 -17.99 11.41
C SER A 27 5.37 -16.67 11.45
N ARG A 28 4.61 -16.40 12.51
CA ARG A 28 3.90 -15.13 12.72
C ARG A 28 4.89 -13.98 12.91
N VAL A 29 5.93 -14.21 13.70
CA VAL A 29 7.03 -13.24 13.92
C VAL A 29 7.73 -12.93 12.59
N ARG A 30 8.03 -13.96 11.80
CA ARG A 30 8.64 -13.80 10.46
C ARG A 30 7.75 -13.00 9.52
N TRP A 31 6.45 -13.29 9.49
CA TRP A 31 5.51 -12.56 8.65
C TRP A 31 5.42 -11.08 9.05
N LEU A 32 5.30 -10.77 10.34
CA LEU A 32 5.32 -9.40 10.85
C LEU A 32 6.60 -8.67 10.45
N ALA A 33 7.76 -9.33 10.56
CA ALA A 33 9.02 -8.76 10.10
C ALA A 33 9.00 -8.43 8.59
N ALA A 34 8.43 -9.30 7.76
CA ALA A 34 8.29 -9.06 6.33
C ALA A 34 7.32 -7.89 6.02
N VAL A 35 6.25 -7.72 6.80
CA VAL A 35 5.35 -6.56 6.70
C VAL A 35 6.10 -5.25 7.01
N VAL A 36 6.91 -5.23 8.06
CA VAL A 36 7.73 -4.05 8.42
C VAL A 36 8.76 -3.76 7.33
N LEU A 37 9.50 -4.77 6.86
CA LEU A 37 10.46 -4.62 5.76
C LEU A 37 9.82 -4.04 4.50
N GLY A 38 8.64 -4.54 4.13
CA GLY A 38 7.87 -4.01 2.99
C GLY A 38 7.44 -2.57 3.19
N GLY A 39 6.95 -2.22 4.38
CA GLY A 39 6.60 -0.84 4.74
C GLY A 39 7.76 0.15 4.65
N GLN A 40 8.98 -0.33 4.90
CA GLN A 40 10.24 0.44 4.79
C GLN A 40 10.86 0.37 3.37
N GLY A 41 10.24 -0.36 2.43
CA GLY A 41 10.74 -0.52 1.05
C GLY A 41 11.86 -1.53 0.87
N HIS A 42 12.13 -2.40 1.85
CA HIS A 42 13.12 -3.48 1.76
C HIS A 42 12.55 -4.73 1.09
N TYR A 43 12.08 -4.60 -0.15
CA TYR A 43 11.30 -5.62 -0.83
C TYR A 43 12.04 -6.92 -1.10
N ALA A 44 13.35 -6.90 -1.41
CA ALA A 44 14.13 -8.13 -1.59
C ALA A 44 14.23 -8.94 -0.28
N ALA A 45 14.50 -8.26 0.84
CA ALA A 45 14.56 -8.90 2.15
C ALA A 45 13.20 -9.46 2.58
N ALA A 46 12.12 -8.68 2.38
CA ALA A 46 10.76 -9.13 2.63
C ALA A 46 10.41 -10.35 1.76
N ALA A 47 10.75 -10.32 0.47
CA ALA A 47 10.50 -11.41 -0.47
C ALA A 47 11.12 -12.73 -0.01
N THR A 48 12.37 -12.71 0.44
CA THR A 48 13.07 -13.91 0.94
C THR A 48 12.29 -14.57 2.08
N VAL A 49 11.74 -13.79 3.00
CA VAL A 49 10.93 -14.30 4.12
C VAL A 49 9.58 -14.81 3.64
N LEU A 50 8.88 -14.04 2.79
CA LEU A 50 7.54 -14.35 2.31
C LEU A 50 7.53 -15.58 1.39
N ASP A 51 8.55 -15.76 0.55
CA ASP A 51 8.68 -16.90 -0.35
C ASP A 51 8.89 -18.22 0.42
N ALA A 52 9.48 -18.17 1.61
CA ALA A 52 9.51 -19.32 2.51
C ALA A 52 8.15 -19.54 3.19
N LEU A 53 7.50 -18.48 3.68
CA LEU A 53 6.24 -18.55 4.42
C LEU A 53 5.02 -18.94 3.57
N ARG A 54 5.06 -18.76 2.25
CA ARG A 54 3.96 -19.22 1.36
C ARG A 54 3.71 -20.72 1.42
N HIS A 55 4.65 -21.49 1.98
CA HIS A 55 4.58 -22.94 2.19
C HIS A 55 4.44 -23.31 3.67
N ASP A 56 4.16 -22.34 4.54
CA ASP A 56 3.99 -22.57 5.96
C ASP A 56 2.83 -23.57 6.22
N PRO A 57 2.96 -24.47 7.20
CA PRO A 57 1.89 -25.41 7.57
C PRO A 57 0.65 -24.69 8.13
N ASP A 58 0.79 -23.50 8.72
CA ASP A 58 -0.36 -22.66 9.08
C ASP A 58 -0.92 -21.99 7.79
N PRO A 59 -2.13 -22.39 7.35
CA PRO A 59 -2.72 -21.87 6.12
C PRO A 59 -3.04 -20.37 6.21
N VAL A 60 -3.24 -19.81 7.41
CA VAL A 60 -3.43 -18.36 7.60
C VAL A 60 -2.14 -17.62 7.29
N ILE A 61 -1.02 -18.08 7.85
CA ILE A 61 0.28 -17.45 7.59
C ILE A 61 0.67 -17.61 6.12
N ALA A 62 0.44 -18.79 5.52
CA ALA A 62 0.71 -19.00 4.10
C ALA A 62 -0.11 -18.04 3.20
N SER A 63 -1.39 -17.83 3.51
CA SER A 63 -2.27 -16.89 2.81
C SER A 63 -1.80 -15.45 2.99
N LEU A 64 -1.55 -15.02 4.22
CA LEU A 64 -1.06 -13.67 4.53
C LEU A 64 0.29 -13.38 3.86
N ALA A 65 1.19 -14.36 3.79
CA ALA A 65 2.48 -14.22 3.11
C ALA A 65 2.31 -13.99 1.61
N LEU A 66 1.42 -14.75 0.96
CA LEU A 66 1.09 -14.58 -0.45
C LEU A 66 0.50 -13.19 -0.74
N SER A 67 -0.50 -12.74 0.05
CA SER A 67 -1.11 -11.40 -0.14
C SER A 67 -0.12 -10.27 0.17
N THR A 68 0.77 -10.43 1.15
CA THR A 68 1.82 -9.44 1.41
C THR A 68 2.81 -9.37 0.25
N ARG A 69 3.20 -10.51 -0.33
CA ARG A 69 4.06 -10.57 -1.51
C ARG A 69 3.37 -9.92 -2.72
N ALA A 70 2.06 -10.19 -2.91
CA ALA A 70 1.24 -9.55 -3.94
C ALA A 70 1.23 -8.02 -3.79
N SER A 71 1.05 -7.50 -2.57
CA SER A 71 1.10 -6.07 -2.29
C SER A 71 2.43 -5.44 -2.71
N HIS A 72 3.58 -6.10 -2.45
CA HIS A 72 4.89 -5.60 -2.89
C HIS A 72 5.01 -5.57 -4.42
N HIS A 73 4.50 -6.59 -5.12
CA HIS A 73 4.46 -6.57 -6.59
C HIS A 73 3.58 -5.44 -7.12
N ARG A 74 2.41 -5.22 -6.52
CA ARG A 74 1.48 -4.14 -6.87
C ARG A 74 2.11 -2.77 -6.72
N GLN A 75 2.82 -2.53 -5.61
CA GLN A 75 3.56 -1.29 -5.37
C GLN A 75 4.72 -1.06 -6.35
N LEU A 76 5.14 -2.09 -7.07
CA LEU A 76 6.10 -2.04 -8.18
C LEU A 76 5.41 -2.08 -9.56
N GLY A 77 4.09 -1.89 -9.61
CA GLY A 77 3.31 -1.83 -10.84
C GLY A 77 3.10 -3.18 -11.54
N ALA A 78 3.31 -4.30 -10.84
CA ALA A 78 3.20 -5.66 -11.37
C ALA A 78 1.85 -6.32 -11.03
N HIS A 79 0.74 -5.65 -11.33
CA HIS A 79 -0.62 -6.10 -11.01
C HIS A 79 -0.95 -7.52 -11.51
N HIS A 80 -0.44 -7.90 -12.68
CA HIS A 80 -0.67 -9.23 -13.24
C HIS A 80 -0.04 -10.35 -12.39
N LEU A 81 1.14 -10.11 -11.80
CA LEU A 81 1.78 -11.06 -10.87
C LEU A 81 1.09 -11.05 -9.51
N ALA A 82 0.76 -9.85 -9.00
CA ALA A 82 0.05 -9.69 -7.74
C ALA A 82 -1.27 -10.47 -7.75
N ARG A 83 -2.06 -10.37 -8.82
CA ARG A 83 -3.32 -11.09 -8.99
C ARG A 83 -3.18 -12.62 -8.84
N GLY A 84 -2.13 -13.21 -9.40
CA GLY A 84 -1.87 -14.65 -9.26
C GLY A 84 -1.59 -15.05 -7.80
N LEU A 85 -0.84 -14.23 -7.09
CA LEU A 85 -0.52 -14.44 -5.68
C LEU A 85 -1.74 -14.24 -4.77
N ASP A 86 -2.55 -13.20 -4.98
CA ASP A 86 -3.78 -12.99 -4.21
C ASP A 86 -4.83 -14.06 -4.48
N GLY A 87 -4.92 -14.58 -5.70
CA GLY A 87 -5.74 -15.76 -6.01
C GLY A 87 -5.28 -17.00 -5.27
N ALA A 88 -3.97 -17.25 -5.23
CA ALA A 88 -3.38 -18.35 -4.46
C ALA A 88 -3.57 -18.16 -2.94
N ALA A 89 -3.48 -16.92 -2.46
CA ALA A 89 -3.75 -16.57 -1.06
C ALA A 89 -5.18 -16.93 -0.68
N LEU A 90 -6.16 -16.51 -1.49
CA LEU A 90 -7.57 -16.79 -1.25
C LEU A 90 -7.85 -18.30 -1.20
N ALA A 91 -7.19 -19.09 -2.07
CA ALA A 91 -7.33 -20.55 -2.08
C ALA A 91 -6.72 -21.25 -0.84
N ARG A 92 -5.85 -20.57 -0.08
CA ARG A 92 -5.23 -21.09 1.15
C ARG A 92 -6.03 -20.77 2.40
N VAL A 93 -6.97 -19.84 2.35
CA VAL A 93 -7.72 -19.41 3.53
C VAL A 93 -8.54 -20.57 4.10
N PRO A 94 -8.38 -20.93 5.40
CA PRO A 94 -9.20 -21.96 6.01
C PRO A 94 -10.67 -21.51 6.16
N ALA A 95 -11.60 -22.47 6.19
CA ALA A 95 -13.03 -22.19 6.26
C ALA A 95 -13.48 -21.49 7.54
N ALA A 96 -12.77 -21.68 8.65
CA ALA A 96 -13.10 -21.12 9.96
C ALA A 96 -11.84 -20.60 10.67
N GLY A 97 -12.04 -19.66 11.58
CA GLY A 97 -11.00 -19.06 12.41
C GLY A 97 -11.07 -17.54 12.35
N GLY A 98 -11.00 -16.91 13.48
CA GLY A 98 -11.01 -15.46 13.62
C GLY A 98 -10.83 -15.06 15.08
N GLY A 99 -10.60 -13.75 15.32
CA GLY A 99 -10.46 -13.19 16.65
C GLY A 99 -9.15 -12.44 16.89
N ASP A 100 -8.25 -12.37 15.92
CA ASP A 100 -7.07 -11.52 16.03
C ASP A 100 -7.47 -10.04 15.81
N PRO A 101 -7.11 -9.12 16.71
CA PRO A 101 -7.50 -7.72 16.63
C PRO A 101 -6.95 -6.99 15.41
N ASP A 102 -5.79 -7.45 14.87
CA ASP A 102 -5.16 -6.91 13.68
C ASP A 102 -5.51 -7.71 12.42
N GLY A 103 -6.39 -8.74 12.54
CA GLY A 103 -6.80 -9.59 11.44
C GLY A 103 -5.69 -10.55 10.99
N ILE A 104 -4.85 -11.04 11.91
CA ILE A 104 -3.91 -12.14 11.63
C ILE A 104 -4.65 -13.46 11.88
N ASP A 105 -5.70 -13.67 11.11
CA ASP A 105 -6.63 -14.80 11.21
C ASP A 105 -7.26 -15.11 9.85
N ALA A 106 -8.10 -16.14 9.78
CA ALA A 106 -8.74 -16.58 8.52
C ALA A 106 -9.60 -15.47 7.87
N LYS A 107 -10.35 -14.69 8.68
CA LYS A 107 -11.19 -13.60 8.17
C LYS A 107 -10.34 -12.46 7.62
N GLY A 108 -9.28 -12.07 8.32
CA GLY A 108 -8.35 -11.05 7.88
C GLY A 108 -7.57 -11.49 6.63
N ALA A 109 -7.10 -12.74 6.58
CA ALA A 109 -6.42 -13.29 5.41
C ALA A 109 -7.33 -13.31 4.17
N ARG A 110 -8.62 -13.71 4.34
CA ARG A 110 -9.62 -13.64 3.28
C ARG A 110 -9.87 -12.21 2.80
N ALA A 111 -10.01 -11.27 3.74
CA ALA A 111 -10.20 -9.86 3.41
C ALA A 111 -8.99 -9.30 2.65
N ASP A 112 -7.77 -9.60 3.08
CA ASP A 112 -6.53 -9.16 2.41
C ASP A 112 -6.45 -9.68 0.98
N ALA A 113 -6.74 -10.96 0.74
CA ALA A 113 -6.72 -11.55 -0.60
C ALA A 113 -7.78 -10.94 -1.52
N LEU A 114 -9.02 -10.76 -1.05
CA LEU A 114 -10.09 -10.14 -1.84
C LEU A 114 -9.82 -8.67 -2.16
N LEU A 115 -9.29 -7.91 -1.19
CA LEU A 115 -8.88 -6.51 -1.39
C LEU A 115 -7.72 -6.39 -2.37
N GLY A 116 -6.76 -7.32 -2.30
CA GLY A 116 -5.69 -7.40 -3.27
C GLY A 116 -6.20 -7.68 -4.69
N LEU A 117 -7.07 -8.69 -4.87
CA LEU A 117 -7.71 -8.98 -6.15
C LEU A 117 -8.53 -7.79 -6.70
N ALA A 118 -9.17 -7.01 -5.81
CA ALA A 118 -9.91 -5.80 -6.19
C ALA A 118 -8.94 -4.72 -6.70
N ALA A 119 -7.84 -4.48 -5.99
CA ALA A 119 -6.81 -3.53 -6.40
C ALA A 119 -6.11 -3.95 -7.70
N ASP A 120 -5.89 -5.25 -7.92
CA ASP A 120 -5.35 -5.76 -9.19
C ASP A 120 -6.34 -5.64 -10.36
N SER A 121 -7.63 -5.77 -10.06
CA SER A 121 -8.68 -5.53 -11.06
C SER A 121 -8.77 -4.06 -11.43
N LEU A 122 -8.58 -3.15 -10.46
CA LEU A 122 -8.43 -1.71 -10.68
C LEU A 122 -7.24 -1.43 -11.59
N GLY A 123 -6.04 -1.96 -11.25
CA GLY A 123 -4.83 -1.79 -12.04
C GLY A 123 -4.94 -2.35 -13.47
N ALA A 124 -5.84 -3.28 -13.71
CA ALA A 124 -6.16 -3.81 -15.03
C ALA A 124 -7.33 -3.07 -15.75
N GLY A 125 -7.82 -1.95 -15.19
CA GLY A 125 -8.97 -1.21 -15.71
C GLY A 125 -10.32 -1.90 -15.58
N ARG A 126 -10.40 -3.01 -14.81
CA ARG A 126 -11.60 -3.83 -14.64
C ARG A 126 -12.43 -3.35 -13.46
N LEU A 127 -12.92 -2.11 -13.51
CA LEU A 127 -13.61 -1.44 -12.40
C LEU A 127 -14.88 -2.18 -11.92
N ALA A 128 -15.65 -2.78 -12.82
CA ALA A 128 -16.84 -3.57 -12.44
C ALA A 128 -16.47 -4.82 -11.64
N GLU A 129 -15.35 -5.48 -11.98
CA GLU A 129 -14.82 -6.61 -11.23
C GLU A 129 -14.30 -6.17 -9.86
N ALA A 130 -13.55 -5.06 -9.79
CA ALA A 130 -13.08 -4.50 -8.53
C ALA A 130 -14.23 -4.24 -7.56
N ARG A 131 -15.33 -3.63 -8.03
CA ARG A 131 -16.52 -3.40 -7.20
C ARG A 131 -17.18 -4.69 -6.71
N ARG A 132 -17.28 -5.73 -7.55
CA ARG A 132 -17.85 -7.04 -7.13
C ARG A 132 -16.98 -7.68 -6.04
N LEU A 133 -15.66 -7.62 -6.17
CA LEU A 133 -14.72 -8.14 -5.17
C LEU A 133 -14.85 -7.37 -3.85
N LEU A 134 -14.88 -6.03 -3.91
CA LEU A 134 -15.09 -5.18 -2.73
C LEU A 134 -16.40 -5.48 -2.00
N ALA A 135 -17.48 -5.74 -2.72
CA ALA A 135 -18.78 -6.12 -2.14
C ALA A 135 -18.73 -7.46 -1.39
N GLY A 136 -17.79 -8.35 -1.75
CA GLY A 136 -17.57 -9.63 -1.07
C GLY A 136 -16.65 -9.56 0.16
N VAL A 137 -16.11 -8.38 0.51
CA VAL A 137 -15.18 -8.23 1.62
C VAL A 137 -15.91 -8.05 2.96
N GLU A 138 -15.76 -9.01 3.86
CA GLU A 138 -16.14 -8.87 5.27
C GLU A 138 -15.00 -8.21 6.05
N ALA A 139 -15.06 -6.90 6.22
CA ALA A 139 -14.02 -6.14 6.92
C ALA A 139 -14.24 -6.19 8.44
N THR A 140 -13.84 -7.29 9.08
CA THR A 140 -14.05 -7.56 10.51
C THR A 140 -12.99 -6.92 11.40
N SER A 141 -11.74 -6.77 10.94
CA SER A 141 -10.68 -6.08 11.67
C SER A 141 -10.60 -4.60 11.27
N TRP A 142 -9.99 -3.78 12.14
CA TRP A 142 -9.74 -2.37 11.82
C TRP A 142 -8.88 -2.24 10.55
N ARG A 143 -7.88 -3.11 10.39
CA ARG A 143 -6.97 -3.11 9.24
C ARG A 143 -7.69 -3.41 7.93
N SER A 144 -8.58 -4.40 7.91
CA SER A 144 -9.39 -4.70 6.71
C SER A 144 -10.38 -3.57 6.38
N ARG A 145 -10.93 -2.86 7.40
CA ARG A 145 -11.78 -1.67 7.17
C ARG A 145 -11.00 -0.54 6.51
N VAL A 146 -9.81 -0.24 7.04
CA VAL A 146 -8.92 0.79 6.48
C VAL A 146 -8.56 0.47 5.03
N ARG A 147 -8.09 -0.75 4.75
CA ARG A 147 -7.72 -1.18 3.40
C ARG A 147 -8.92 -1.18 2.43
N ARG A 148 -10.10 -1.60 2.88
CA ARG A 148 -11.32 -1.50 2.07
C ARG A 148 -11.62 -0.05 1.72
N GLY A 149 -11.48 0.88 2.65
CA GLY A 149 -11.64 2.30 2.40
C GLY A 149 -10.70 2.81 1.30
N TRP A 150 -9.41 2.45 1.36
CA TRP A 150 -8.43 2.83 0.32
C TRP A 150 -8.85 2.33 -1.06
N VAL A 151 -9.06 1.01 -1.21
CA VAL A 151 -9.37 0.43 -2.52
C VAL A 151 -10.72 0.93 -3.05
N THR A 152 -11.70 1.19 -2.17
CA THR A 152 -12.97 1.82 -2.58
C THR A 152 -12.74 3.22 -3.13
N ALA A 153 -11.98 4.06 -2.41
CA ALA A 153 -11.66 5.41 -2.86
C ALA A 153 -10.92 5.41 -4.21
N GLU A 154 -9.91 4.54 -4.35
CA GLU A 154 -9.14 4.39 -5.59
C GLU A 154 -10.01 3.95 -6.77
N VAL A 155 -10.95 3.02 -6.56
CA VAL A 155 -11.92 2.60 -7.61
C VAL A 155 -12.88 3.73 -7.98
N GLU A 156 -13.30 4.55 -7.01
CA GLU A 156 -14.17 5.69 -7.28
C GLU A 156 -13.42 6.80 -8.04
N LEU A 157 -12.15 7.08 -7.68
CA LEU A 157 -11.29 8.01 -8.42
C LEU A 157 -11.08 7.55 -9.86
N ALA A 158 -10.72 6.28 -10.07
CA ALA A 158 -10.55 5.71 -11.41
C ALA A 158 -11.86 5.63 -12.24
N SER A 159 -12.99 5.90 -11.61
CA SER A 159 -14.32 5.95 -12.25
C SER A 159 -14.83 7.38 -12.48
N ASP A 160 -13.97 8.40 -12.37
CA ASP A 160 -14.30 9.82 -12.42
C ASP A 160 -15.37 10.25 -11.39
N ARG A 161 -15.42 9.56 -10.25
CA ARG A 161 -16.37 9.83 -9.16
C ARG A 161 -15.66 10.30 -7.89
N ALA A 162 -14.81 11.32 -8.03
CA ALA A 162 -13.99 11.83 -6.94
C ALA A 162 -14.80 12.23 -5.69
N HIS A 163 -16.04 12.71 -5.85
CA HIS A 163 -16.92 13.01 -4.72
C HIS A 163 -17.29 11.76 -3.89
N ALA A 164 -17.40 10.59 -4.53
CA ALA A 164 -17.70 9.34 -3.85
C ALA A 164 -16.46 8.71 -3.19
N ALA A 165 -15.26 9.11 -3.62
CA ALA A 165 -14.01 8.64 -3.03
C ALA A 165 -13.73 9.21 -1.64
N VAL A 166 -14.24 10.40 -1.32
CA VAL A 166 -13.89 11.13 -0.09
C VAL A 166 -14.37 10.41 1.17
N ALA A 167 -15.62 9.97 1.22
CA ALA A 167 -16.18 9.36 2.43
C ALA A 167 -15.45 8.06 2.84
N PRO A 168 -15.20 7.07 1.95
CA PRO A 168 -14.43 5.88 2.32
C PRO A 168 -12.97 6.19 2.68
N ALA A 169 -12.34 7.19 2.06
CA ALA A 169 -10.99 7.62 2.42
C ALA A 169 -10.95 8.28 3.80
N GLU A 170 -11.94 9.11 4.13
CA GLU A 170 -12.08 9.77 5.43
C GLU A 170 -12.32 8.75 6.56
N GLU A 171 -13.22 7.78 6.35
CA GLU A 171 -13.42 6.67 7.30
C GLU A 171 -12.10 5.90 7.55
N ALA A 172 -11.36 5.58 6.48
CA ALA A 172 -10.08 4.88 6.61
C ALA A 172 -9.07 5.69 7.43
N HIS A 173 -8.98 6.99 7.20
CA HIS A 173 -8.08 7.87 7.94
C HIS A 173 -8.44 7.95 9.42
N GLU A 174 -9.71 8.16 9.76
CA GLU A 174 -10.16 8.23 11.15
C GLU A 174 -9.97 6.91 11.90
N VAL A 175 -10.24 5.78 11.26
CA VAL A 175 -10.00 4.44 11.84
C VAL A 175 -8.51 4.23 12.12
N ALA A 176 -7.63 4.53 11.17
CA ALA A 176 -6.19 4.35 11.32
C ALA A 176 -5.63 5.26 12.43
N LYS A 177 -6.05 6.53 12.46
CA LYS A 177 -5.70 7.51 13.48
C LYS A 177 -6.15 7.08 14.89
N GLY A 178 -7.40 6.65 15.02
CA GLY A 178 -7.95 6.17 16.30
C GLY A 178 -7.22 4.92 16.84
N ARG A 179 -6.61 4.13 15.96
CA ARG A 179 -5.78 2.97 16.31
C ARG A 179 -4.32 3.33 16.56
N LYS A 180 -3.90 4.57 16.32
CA LYS A 180 -2.49 5.03 16.33
C LYS A 180 -1.61 4.19 15.42
N ALA A 181 -2.16 3.73 14.30
CA ALA A 181 -1.50 2.90 13.31
C ALA A 181 -0.79 3.78 12.29
N LEU A 182 0.36 4.34 12.67
CA LEU A 182 1.01 5.47 11.97
C LEU A 182 1.17 5.24 10.47
N ARG A 183 1.71 4.10 10.03
CA ARG A 183 1.87 3.83 8.59
C ARG A 183 0.53 3.79 7.85
N HIS A 184 -0.51 3.23 8.49
CA HIS A 184 -1.85 3.19 7.91
C HIS A 184 -2.50 4.58 7.92
N GLU A 185 -2.29 5.38 8.96
CA GLU A 185 -2.74 6.76 9.03
C GLU A 185 -2.11 7.60 7.90
N LEU A 186 -0.79 7.50 7.70
CA LEU A 186 -0.08 8.20 6.63
C LEU A 186 -0.58 7.78 5.23
N LYS A 187 -0.71 6.47 4.96
CA LYS A 187 -1.30 6.01 3.68
C LYS A 187 -2.74 6.51 3.51
N SER A 188 -3.53 6.53 4.59
CA SER A 188 -4.90 7.04 4.53
C SER A 188 -4.95 8.54 4.27
N ALA A 189 -4.01 9.31 4.85
CA ALA A 189 -3.88 10.74 4.58
C ALA A 189 -3.54 11.03 3.10
N LEU A 190 -2.65 10.22 2.51
CA LEU A 190 -2.36 10.28 1.07
C LEU A 190 -3.61 10.01 0.23
N VAL A 191 -4.36 8.93 0.52
CA VAL A 191 -5.57 8.57 -0.24
C VAL A 191 -6.65 9.64 -0.09
N LEU A 192 -6.88 10.13 1.13
CA LEU A 192 -7.86 11.20 1.40
C LEU A 192 -7.44 12.50 0.74
N GLY A 193 -6.18 12.91 0.91
CA GLY A 193 -5.66 14.14 0.31
C GLY A 193 -5.79 14.12 -1.21
N THR A 194 -5.41 13.01 -1.86
CA THR A 194 -5.60 12.84 -3.30
C THR A 194 -7.07 12.92 -3.70
N SER A 195 -7.97 12.27 -2.95
CA SER A 195 -9.42 12.31 -3.23
C SER A 195 -9.99 13.75 -3.14
N LEU A 196 -9.52 14.51 -2.16
CA LEU A 196 -9.91 15.92 -1.98
C LEU A 196 -9.38 16.81 -3.11
N VAL A 197 -8.13 16.64 -3.50
CA VAL A 197 -7.50 17.37 -4.63
C VAL A 197 -8.22 17.07 -5.93
N VAL A 198 -8.44 15.80 -6.27
CA VAL A 198 -9.11 15.38 -7.51
C VAL A 198 -10.58 15.83 -7.53
N ARG A 199 -11.27 15.89 -6.37
CA ARG A 199 -12.62 16.44 -6.28
C ARG A 199 -12.68 17.92 -6.69
N GLY A 200 -11.60 18.68 -6.51
CA GLY A 200 -11.41 20.00 -7.08
C GLY A 200 -12.22 21.15 -6.44
N THR A 201 -12.81 20.98 -5.25
CA THR A 201 -13.40 22.13 -4.53
C THR A 201 -12.28 22.97 -3.90
N PRO A 202 -12.37 24.32 -3.88
CA PRO A 202 -11.28 25.18 -3.36
C PRO A 202 -10.80 24.77 -1.97
N ASP A 203 -11.69 24.68 -0.99
CA ASP A 203 -11.37 24.28 0.38
C ASP A 203 -10.86 22.83 0.45
N GLY A 204 -11.42 21.94 -0.38
CA GLY A 204 -11.00 20.55 -0.48
C GLY A 204 -9.59 20.40 -1.02
N SER A 205 -9.26 21.14 -2.06
CA SER A 205 -7.92 21.10 -2.67
C SER A 205 -6.85 21.62 -1.70
N THR A 206 -7.13 22.70 -0.98
CA THR A 206 -6.24 23.23 0.06
C THR A 206 -6.04 22.21 1.18
N ARG A 207 -7.13 21.70 1.78
CA ARG A 207 -7.05 20.66 2.84
C ARG A 207 -6.34 19.41 2.34
N GLY A 208 -6.58 18.99 1.10
CA GLY A 208 -5.96 17.83 0.48
C GLY A 208 -4.45 17.99 0.33
N ALA A 209 -4.00 19.14 -0.17
CA ALA A 209 -2.58 19.44 -0.29
C ALA A 209 -1.88 19.47 1.09
N GLU A 210 -2.47 20.11 2.09
CA GLU A 210 -1.95 20.15 3.47
C GLU A 210 -1.81 18.75 4.08
N LEU A 211 -2.81 17.88 3.86
CA LEU A 211 -2.75 16.49 4.33
C LEU A 211 -1.60 15.72 3.69
N VAL A 212 -1.43 15.84 2.37
CA VAL A 212 -0.36 15.14 1.65
C VAL A 212 1.01 15.69 2.01
N GLU A 213 1.15 17.01 2.22
CA GLU A 213 2.40 17.62 2.66
C GLU A 213 2.80 17.15 4.06
N CYS A 214 1.85 17.14 4.99
CA CYS A 214 2.06 16.61 6.34
C CYS A 214 2.46 15.14 6.31
N GLU A 215 1.78 14.33 5.50
CA GLU A 215 2.10 12.91 5.28
C GLU A 215 3.51 12.74 4.71
N LEU A 216 3.86 13.44 3.63
CA LEU A 216 5.18 13.39 3.00
C LEU A 216 6.29 13.66 4.02
N ASN A 217 6.14 14.72 4.81
CA ASN A 217 7.10 15.10 5.83
C ASN A 217 7.26 14.03 6.91
N HIS A 218 6.16 13.36 7.33
CA HIS A 218 6.23 12.28 8.30
C HIS A 218 6.85 11.01 7.71
N SER A 219 6.42 10.61 6.51
CA SER A 219 6.94 9.44 5.81
C SER A 219 8.43 9.56 5.51
N ALA A 220 8.90 10.75 5.12
CA ALA A 220 10.32 11.01 4.90
C ALA A 220 11.14 10.87 6.19
N ARG A 221 10.68 11.47 7.31
CA ARG A 221 11.36 11.33 8.61
C ARG A 221 11.42 9.90 9.12
N LYS A 222 10.42 9.07 8.79
CA LYS A 222 10.33 7.66 9.17
C LYS A 222 10.95 6.71 8.12
N ALA A 223 11.56 7.24 7.07
CA ALA A 223 12.13 6.48 5.95
C ALA A 223 11.15 5.47 5.31
N LEU A 224 9.86 5.82 5.28
CA LEU A 224 8.81 5.04 4.63
C LEU A 224 8.78 5.34 3.12
N HIS A 225 9.87 5.04 2.43
CA HIS A 225 10.07 5.39 1.02
C HIS A 225 8.91 5.00 0.08
N PRO A 226 8.20 3.87 0.29
CA PRO A 226 7.02 3.53 -0.52
C PRO A 226 5.87 4.53 -0.44
N LEU A 227 5.79 5.36 0.60
CA LEU A 227 4.81 6.43 0.74
C LEU A 227 5.36 7.78 0.24
N VAL A 228 6.68 8.01 0.37
CA VAL A 228 7.31 9.30 0.02
C VAL A 228 7.14 9.64 -1.46
N TRP A 229 7.48 8.71 -2.38
CA TRP A 229 7.45 9.03 -3.80
C TRP A 229 6.05 9.32 -4.36
N PRO A 230 4.97 8.59 -3.99
CA PRO A 230 3.64 8.93 -4.51
C PRO A 230 3.10 10.23 -3.91
N SER A 231 3.35 10.51 -2.63
CA SER A 231 2.94 11.76 -1.99
C SER A 231 3.61 12.98 -2.63
N ALA A 232 4.90 12.88 -2.91
CA ALA A 232 5.64 13.91 -3.59
C ALA A 232 5.11 14.16 -5.01
N LEU A 233 4.69 13.13 -5.74
CA LEU A 233 4.06 13.30 -7.06
C LEU A 233 2.71 14.01 -7.00
N VAL A 234 1.88 13.67 -6.01
CA VAL A 234 0.60 14.38 -5.81
C VAL A 234 0.84 15.85 -5.53
N LEU A 235 1.79 16.18 -4.65
CA LEU A 235 2.13 17.58 -4.34
C LEU A 235 2.71 18.33 -5.53
N ALA A 236 3.59 17.71 -6.31
CA ALA A 236 4.14 18.33 -7.52
C ALA A 236 3.05 18.71 -8.52
N GLY A 237 1.97 17.94 -8.61
CA GLY A 237 0.80 18.25 -9.43
C GLY A 237 -0.09 19.36 -8.89
N THR A 238 -0.03 19.64 -7.58
CA THR A 238 -0.92 20.65 -6.94
C THR A 238 -0.23 21.99 -6.69
N ALA A 239 1.10 22.01 -6.53
CA ALA A 239 1.87 23.19 -6.15
C ALA A 239 3.12 23.36 -7.05
N PRO A 240 2.98 23.90 -8.27
CA PRO A 240 4.10 24.02 -9.23
C PRO A 240 5.32 24.77 -8.68
N ALA A 241 5.11 25.73 -7.78
CA ALA A 241 6.21 26.53 -7.19
C ALA A 241 7.21 25.70 -6.36
N THR A 242 6.75 24.61 -5.74
CA THR A 242 7.58 23.69 -4.95
C THR A 242 7.94 22.41 -5.72
N GLY A 243 7.46 22.28 -6.96
CA GLY A 243 7.48 21.07 -7.78
C GLY A 243 8.88 20.45 -7.93
N ALA A 244 9.91 21.24 -8.23
CA ALA A 244 11.28 20.71 -8.44
C ALA A 244 11.84 20.01 -7.20
N HIS A 245 11.67 20.57 -6.02
CA HIS A 245 12.16 19.98 -4.78
C HIS A 245 11.43 18.67 -4.41
N VAL A 246 10.11 18.65 -4.50
CA VAL A 246 9.33 17.46 -4.18
C VAL A 246 9.52 16.35 -5.22
N LEU A 247 9.76 16.68 -6.50
CA LEU A 247 10.12 15.70 -7.53
C LEU A 247 11.50 15.07 -7.26
N GLU A 248 12.45 15.82 -6.75
CA GLU A 248 13.73 15.25 -6.32
C GLU A 248 13.56 14.28 -5.16
N GLN A 249 12.73 14.62 -4.16
CA GLN A 249 12.39 13.68 -3.07
C GLN A 249 11.72 12.41 -3.61
N ALA A 250 10.79 12.55 -4.58
CA ALA A 250 10.18 11.39 -5.25
C ALA A 250 11.23 10.51 -5.94
N ARG A 251 12.16 11.12 -6.68
CA ARG A 251 13.25 10.44 -7.38
C ARG A 251 14.15 9.66 -6.42
N GLU A 252 14.55 10.29 -5.33
CA GLU A 252 15.41 9.66 -4.32
C GLU A 252 14.71 8.48 -3.65
N ALA A 253 13.45 8.65 -3.23
CA ALA A 253 12.66 7.60 -2.59
C ALA A 253 12.41 6.42 -3.53
N LEU A 254 12.01 6.68 -4.78
CA LEU A 254 11.82 5.66 -5.79
C LEU A 254 13.13 4.90 -6.08
N SER A 255 14.24 5.63 -6.24
CA SER A 255 15.56 5.03 -6.43
C SER A 255 15.94 4.12 -5.26
N CYS A 256 15.64 4.53 -4.02
CA CYS A 256 15.90 3.75 -2.82
C CYS A 256 15.08 2.44 -2.83
N VAL A 257 13.78 2.51 -3.13
CA VAL A 257 12.90 1.34 -3.22
C VAL A 257 13.41 0.36 -4.28
N LEU A 258 13.76 0.85 -5.47
CA LEU A 258 14.24 0.00 -6.56
C LEU A 258 15.60 -0.64 -6.27
N ARG A 259 16.51 0.04 -5.61
CA ARG A 259 17.77 -0.56 -5.15
C ARG A 259 17.57 -1.69 -4.12
N ARG A 260 16.51 -1.62 -3.32
CA ARG A 260 16.13 -2.61 -2.30
C ARG A 260 15.19 -3.69 -2.79
N ALA A 261 14.79 -3.63 -4.06
CA ALA A 261 14.04 -4.69 -4.74
C ALA A 261 15.00 -5.75 -5.34
N ASP A 262 14.53 -6.97 -5.46
CA ASP A 262 15.27 -8.02 -6.17
C ASP A 262 15.38 -7.70 -7.68
N PRO A 263 16.36 -8.30 -8.41
CA PRO A 263 16.61 -7.95 -9.80
C PRO A 263 15.40 -8.14 -10.72
N VAL A 264 14.58 -9.15 -10.47
CA VAL A 264 13.38 -9.45 -11.30
C VAL A 264 12.31 -8.40 -11.05
N SER A 265 11.99 -8.14 -9.77
CA SER A 265 11.02 -7.11 -9.37
C SER A 265 11.44 -5.72 -9.84
N ARG A 266 12.73 -5.41 -9.79
CA ARG A 266 13.28 -4.14 -10.30
C ARG A 266 13.07 -4.00 -11.81
N ARG A 267 13.36 -5.04 -12.59
CA ARG A 267 13.13 -5.03 -14.04
C ARG A 267 11.67 -4.79 -14.35
N ILE A 268 10.77 -5.54 -13.71
CA ILE A 268 9.32 -5.39 -13.90
C ILE A 268 8.87 -3.96 -13.58
N ALA A 269 9.36 -3.37 -12.50
CA ALA A 269 9.05 -1.99 -12.14
C ALA A 269 9.53 -1.00 -13.20
N LEU A 270 10.73 -1.19 -13.75
CA LEU A 270 11.27 -0.31 -14.79
C LEU A 270 10.51 -0.40 -16.13
N ASP A 271 9.87 -1.52 -16.39
CA ASP A 271 9.07 -1.77 -17.62
C ASP A 271 7.57 -1.46 -17.38
N SER A 272 7.15 -1.18 -16.13
CA SER A 272 5.75 -0.94 -15.79
C SER A 272 5.28 0.47 -16.17
N VAL A 273 4.11 0.56 -16.77
CA VAL A 273 3.42 1.83 -17.04
C VAL A 273 2.92 2.54 -15.77
N TRP A 274 2.82 1.80 -14.66
CA TRP A 274 2.39 2.32 -13.36
C TRP A 274 3.50 2.99 -12.55
N MET A 275 4.75 2.81 -12.97
CA MET A 275 5.89 3.36 -12.26
C MET A 275 6.39 4.64 -12.94
N PRO A 276 6.63 5.71 -12.20
CA PRO A 276 7.09 6.99 -12.76
C PRO A 276 8.59 6.93 -13.08
N THR A 277 8.98 6.00 -13.97
CA THR A 277 10.40 5.75 -14.32
C THR A 277 11.06 6.91 -15.04
N TRP A 278 10.27 7.87 -15.58
CA TRP A 278 10.76 9.12 -16.12
C TRP A 278 11.55 9.94 -15.07
N LEU A 279 11.16 9.88 -13.79
CA LEU A 279 11.93 10.50 -12.69
C LEU A 279 13.40 10.06 -12.63
N LEU A 280 13.67 8.83 -13.10
CA LEU A 280 15.02 8.24 -13.04
C LEU A 280 15.88 8.60 -14.24
N ARG A 281 15.28 9.10 -15.32
CA ARG A 281 15.96 9.35 -16.60
C ARG A 281 16.32 10.82 -16.83
N SER A 282 15.36 11.74 -16.71
CA SER A 282 15.56 13.15 -17.07
C SER A 282 14.94 14.15 -16.10
N GLY A 283 14.09 13.68 -15.19
CA GLY A 283 13.34 14.56 -14.29
C GLY A 283 12.21 15.36 -14.94
N GLU A 284 12.03 15.29 -16.26
CA GLU A 284 10.88 15.93 -16.93
C GLU A 284 9.71 14.95 -17.05
N PRO A 285 8.51 15.33 -16.59
CA PRO A 285 7.32 14.51 -16.77
C PRO A 285 7.03 14.36 -18.28
N PRO A 286 6.59 13.19 -18.73
CA PRO A 286 6.08 13.05 -20.08
C PRO A 286 4.89 14.00 -20.24
N ASN A 287 4.75 14.61 -21.42
CA ASN A 287 3.56 15.38 -21.81
C ASN A 287 2.35 14.41 -21.81
N ALA A 288 1.75 14.17 -20.67
CA ALA A 288 0.65 13.25 -20.52
C ALA A 288 -0.25 13.66 -19.35
N ASP A 289 -1.52 13.47 -19.63
CA ASP A 289 -2.72 13.55 -18.82
C ASP A 289 -2.47 13.43 -17.30
N PRO A 290 -2.94 14.39 -16.47
CA PRO A 290 -2.78 14.36 -15.00
C PRO A 290 -3.51 13.22 -14.29
N GLN A 291 -4.19 12.34 -15.01
CA GLN A 291 -4.88 11.16 -14.45
C GLN A 291 -3.97 9.95 -14.22
N MET A 292 -2.68 10.14 -14.01
CA MET A 292 -1.83 9.02 -13.66
C MET A 292 -2.18 8.49 -12.27
N ASN A 293 -2.57 7.23 -12.25
CA ASN A 293 -2.94 6.44 -11.09
C ASN A 293 -1.76 6.28 -10.10
N PHE A 294 -1.65 7.17 -9.12
CA PHE A 294 -0.61 7.15 -8.09
C PHE A 294 -0.96 6.26 -6.88
N LEU A 295 -2.15 5.69 -6.88
CA LEU A 295 -2.67 4.93 -5.77
C LEU A 295 -2.70 3.44 -6.14
N THR A 296 -1.69 2.71 -5.69
CA THR A 296 -1.72 1.25 -5.64
C THR A 296 -1.45 0.82 -4.22
N ASP A 297 -2.36 0.01 -3.68
CA ASP A 297 -2.28 -0.58 -2.33
C ASP A 297 -1.09 -1.55 -2.16
#